data_df9bbd250888e87c770954ec5d40c134
#
_entry.id   df9bbd250888e87c770954ec5d40c134
#
_cell.length_a   1.000
_cell.length_b   1.000
_cell.length_c   1.000
_cell.angle_alpha   90.00
_cell.angle_beta   90.00
_cell.angle_gamma   90.00
#
_symmetry.space_group_name_H-M   'P 1'
#
loop_
_entity.id
_entity.type
_entity.pdbx_description
1 polymer ?
#
loop_
_entity_poly.entity_id
_entity_poly.type
_entity_poly.pdbx_seq_one_letter_code
_entity_poly.pdbx_strand_id
1 'polypeptide(L)'
;IRYVDFENIRRIVKRFFAGEGLRIDGLNSGGVIKKLVDEYCLKKGITNIKQIRMPIVIPAVNLCTEELYVFSNNIIQNRGRDIKYVNSVSVGTAVQASCSYPGIFSPCRYGDNLLVDGGIAENLPWRETKKAGADKVLSIVFVDKDKKRCDNIYDVLDKSFSILCSELANYEWDGTDYLLKLYMPKVGLLAKGRQEELYE
;
A
#
# COMPACT_ATOMS: atom_id res chain seq x y z
N ILE A 1 9.36 5.10 -14.45
CA ILE A 1 7.91 5.02 -14.17
C ILE A 1 7.35 6.44 -14.19
N ARG A 2 6.35 6.73 -15.03
CA ARG A 2 5.64 8.02 -14.98
C ARG A 2 4.74 8.01 -13.75
N TYR A 3 5.11 8.73 -12.71
CA TYR A 3 4.35 8.84 -11.45
C TYR A 3 3.03 9.61 -11.60
N VAL A 4 2.84 10.35 -12.69
CA VAL A 4 1.61 11.08 -12.98
C VAL A 4 0.89 10.37 -14.12
N ASP A 5 -0.28 9.83 -13.81
CA ASP A 5 -1.17 9.22 -14.80
C ASP A 5 -1.96 10.32 -15.52
N PHE A 6 -1.43 10.76 -16.66
CA PHE A 6 -2.06 11.80 -17.49
C PHE A 6 -3.47 11.41 -17.95
N GLU A 7 -3.73 10.12 -18.14
CA GLU A 7 -5.07 9.64 -18.50
C GLU A 7 -6.04 9.83 -17.32
N ASN A 8 -5.57 9.62 -16.07
CA ASN A 8 -6.37 9.87 -14.89
C ASN A 8 -6.68 11.36 -14.75
N ILE A 9 -5.68 12.24 -14.94
CA ILE A 9 -5.88 13.69 -14.91
C ILE A 9 -6.86 14.13 -16.02
N ARG A 10 -6.68 13.62 -17.24
CA ARG A 10 -7.59 13.92 -18.36
C ARG A 10 -9.03 13.48 -18.05
N ARG A 11 -9.21 12.33 -17.43
CA ARG A 11 -10.51 11.82 -16.98
C ARG A 11 -11.15 12.76 -15.95
N ILE A 12 -10.38 13.21 -14.95
CA ILE A 12 -10.83 14.15 -13.92
C ILE A 12 -11.29 15.47 -14.57
N VAL A 13 -10.46 16.04 -15.45
CA VAL A 13 -10.77 17.28 -16.16
C VAL A 13 -12.02 17.12 -17.04
N LYS A 14 -12.12 16.01 -17.80
CA LYS A 14 -13.29 15.74 -18.65
C LYS A 14 -14.60 15.65 -17.82
N ARG A 15 -14.56 15.00 -16.66
CA ARG A 15 -15.72 14.88 -15.77
C ARG A 15 -16.10 16.22 -15.15
N PHE A 16 -15.12 17.05 -14.79
CA PHE A 16 -15.37 18.40 -14.31
C PHE A 16 -16.13 19.24 -15.33
N PHE A 17 -15.69 19.24 -16.59
CA PHE A 17 -16.39 19.95 -17.67
C PHE A 17 -17.72 19.32 -18.07
N ALA A 18 -17.95 18.05 -17.76
CA ALA A 18 -19.24 17.38 -17.95
C ALA A 18 -20.27 17.69 -16.83
N GLY A 19 -19.93 18.55 -15.86
CA GLY A 19 -20.83 18.92 -14.77
C GLY A 19 -20.98 17.86 -13.69
N GLU A 20 -20.15 16.79 -13.68
CA GLU A 20 -20.18 15.73 -12.69
C GLU A 20 -19.50 16.10 -11.36
N GLY A 21 -19.03 17.34 -11.24
CA GLY A 21 -18.24 17.83 -10.10
C GLY A 21 -16.79 17.34 -10.10
N LEU A 22 -15.96 17.94 -9.26
CA LEU A 22 -14.57 17.55 -9.09
C LEU A 22 -14.48 16.33 -8.16
N ARG A 23 -14.54 15.13 -8.71
CA ARG A 23 -14.31 13.88 -7.95
C ARG A 23 -12.88 13.44 -8.15
N ILE A 24 -12.00 13.84 -7.23
CA ILE A 24 -10.59 13.43 -7.20
C ILE A 24 -10.46 12.40 -6.10
N ASP A 25 -10.28 11.14 -6.46
CA ASP A 25 -10.06 10.02 -5.53
C ASP A 25 -8.57 9.65 -5.41
N GLY A 26 -7.70 10.23 -6.26
CA GLY A 26 -6.25 10.09 -6.22
C GLY A 26 -5.59 10.70 -7.46
N LEU A 27 -4.30 11.04 -7.37
CA LEU A 27 -3.52 11.59 -8.48
C LEU A 27 -3.17 10.51 -9.53
N ASN A 28 -3.05 9.26 -9.10
CA ASN A 28 -2.73 8.09 -9.92
C ASN A 28 -3.73 6.96 -9.71
N SER A 29 -4.01 6.19 -10.75
CA SER A 29 -4.91 5.04 -10.67
C SER A 29 -4.29 3.80 -10.00
N GLY A 30 -2.97 3.79 -9.79
CA GLY A 30 -2.24 2.60 -9.33
C GLY A 30 -2.17 1.45 -10.35
N GLY A 31 -2.88 1.56 -11.48
CA GLY A 31 -2.94 0.49 -12.50
C GLY A 31 -1.59 0.16 -13.12
N VAL A 32 -0.66 1.11 -13.14
CA VAL A 32 0.73 0.88 -13.61
C VAL A 32 1.44 -0.10 -12.69
N ILE A 33 1.26 0.01 -11.36
CA ILE A 33 1.85 -0.89 -10.36
C ILE A 33 1.31 -2.30 -10.59
N LYS A 34 -0.02 -2.43 -10.67
CA LYS A 34 -0.68 -3.72 -10.95
C LYS A 34 -0.12 -4.38 -12.22
N LYS A 35 -0.10 -3.64 -13.32
CA LYS A 35 0.38 -4.14 -14.62
C LYS A 35 1.82 -4.60 -14.55
N LEU A 36 2.69 -3.80 -13.94
CA LEU A 36 4.12 -4.13 -13.80
C LEU A 36 4.30 -5.44 -13.01
N VAL A 37 3.64 -5.55 -11.86
CA VAL A 37 3.74 -6.74 -11.01
C VAL A 37 3.18 -7.97 -11.72
N ASP A 38 2.01 -7.87 -12.34
CA ASP A 38 1.39 -8.98 -13.08
C ASP A 38 2.27 -9.42 -14.26
N GLU A 39 2.91 -8.51 -14.98
CA GLU A 39 3.86 -8.84 -16.07
C GLU A 39 5.08 -9.62 -15.56
N TYR A 40 5.68 -9.20 -14.43
CA TYR A 40 6.82 -9.93 -13.83
C TYR A 40 6.40 -11.30 -13.27
N CYS A 41 5.24 -11.39 -12.65
CA CYS A 41 4.68 -12.65 -12.18
C CYS A 41 4.42 -13.61 -13.34
N LEU A 42 3.85 -13.11 -14.44
CA LEU A 42 3.55 -13.91 -15.63
C LEU A 42 4.82 -14.52 -16.26
N LYS A 43 5.96 -13.80 -16.27
CA LYS A 43 7.26 -14.34 -16.69
C LYS A 43 7.72 -15.56 -15.85
N LYS A 44 7.17 -15.72 -14.65
CA LYS A 44 7.40 -16.86 -13.75
C LYS A 44 6.26 -17.88 -13.77
N GLY A 45 5.28 -17.74 -14.66
CA GLY A 45 4.09 -18.58 -14.75
C GLY A 45 3.09 -18.35 -13.60
N ILE A 46 3.18 -17.21 -12.89
CA ILE A 46 2.31 -16.86 -11.75
C ILE A 46 1.25 -15.90 -12.24
N THR A 47 -0.01 -16.31 -12.18
CA THR A 47 -1.19 -15.50 -12.50
C THR A 47 -2.08 -15.25 -11.28
N ASN A 48 -1.89 -16.02 -10.21
CA ASN A 48 -2.66 -15.94 -8.99
C ASN A 48 -1.73 -16.08 -7.77
N ILE A 49 -2.07 -15.39 -6.69
CA ILE A 49 -1.28 -15.40 -5.45
C ILE A 49 -1.08 -16.82 -4.88
N LYS A 50 -2.03 -17.73 -5.09
CA LYS A 50 -1.93 -19.15 -4.69
C LYS A 50 -0.74 -19.89 -5.30
N GLN A 51 -0.21 -19.42 -6.42
CA GLN A 51 0.90 -20.08 -7.13
C GLN A 51 2.27 -19.68 -6.58
N ILE A 52 2.31 -18.71 -5.67
CA ILE A 52 3.55 -18.32 -4.97
C ILE A 52 3.91 -19.45 -3.99
N ARG A 53 5.14 -19.93 -4.05
CA ARG A 53 5.60 -21.07 -3.21
C ARG A 53 5.91 -20.65 -1.77
N MET A 54 6.48 -19.46 -1.60
CA MET A 54 6.80 -18.90 -0.28
C MET A 54 5.54 -18.30 0.33
N PRO A 55 5.24 -18.51 1.63
CA PRO A 55 4.17 -17.80 2.31
C PRO A 55 4.27 -16.29 2.12
N ILE A 56 3.16 -15.67 1.77
CA ILE A 56 3.07 -14.22 1.56
C ILE A 56 1.81 -13.67 2.21
N VAL A 57 1.91 -12.50 2.80
CA VAL A 57 0.80 -11.70 3.31
C VAL A 57 0.92 -10.27 2.81
N ILE A 58 -0.15 -9.72 2.28
CA ILE A 58 -0.21 -8.36 1.75
C ILE A 58 -1.47 -7.71 2.31
N PRO A 59 -1.35 -6.77 3.28
CA PRO A 59 -2.50 -6.12 3.88
C PRO A 59 -3.04 -4.98 3.01
N ALA A 60 -4.34 -4.74 3.09
CA ALA A 60 -5.02 -3.57 2.57
C ALA A 60 -6.24 -3.28 3.45
N VAL A 61 -6.82 -2.09 3.39
CA VAL A 61 -7.99 -1.73 4.19
C VAL A 61 -9.17 -1.40 3.28
N ASN A 62 -10.34 -1.94 3.61
CA ASN A 62 -11.57 -1.59 2.92
C ASN A 62 -12.19 -0.33 3.53
N LEU A 63 -12.28 0.74 2.75
CA LEU A 63 -12.88 2.00 3.17
C LEU A 63 -14.39 1.92 3.44
N CYS A 64 -15.08 0.92 2.86
CA CYS A 64 -16.52 0.80 3.00
C CYS A 64 -16.93 0.08 4.28
N THR A 65 -16.12 -0.88 4.73
CA THR A 65 -16.44 -1.77 5.87
C THR A 65 -15.44 -1.66 7.02
N GLU A 66 -14.36 -0.89 6.84
CA GLU A 66 -13.24 -0.73 7.80
C GLU A 66 -12.49 -2.03 8.11
N GLU A 67 -12.79 -3.11 7.36
CA GLU A 67 -12.15 -4.40 7.52
C GLU A 67 -10.71 -4.39 6.98
N LEU A 68 -9.82 -5.09 7.68
CA LEU A 68 -8.50 -5.42 7.16
C LEU A 68 -8.63 -6.58 6.16
N TYR A 69 -8.21 -6.33 4.92
CA TYR A 69 -8.05 -7.35 3.89
C TYR A 69 -6.63 -7.86 3.89
N VAL A 70 -6.46 -9.17 4.00
CA VAL A 70 -5.14 -9.82 3.93
C VAL A 70 -5.13 -10.75 2.74
N PHE A 71 -4.39 -10.36 1.70
CA PHE A 71 -4.14 -11.21 0.56
C PHE A 71 -3.01 -12.18 0.89
N SER A 72 -3.28 -13.48 0.80
CA SER A 72 -2.32 -14.52 1.16
C SER A 72 -2.47 -15.75 0.27
N ASN A 73 -1.37 -16.44 -0.01
CA ASN A 73 -1.41 -17.76 -0.65
C ASN A 73 -1.75 -18.88 0.34
N ASN A 74 -1.66 -18.61 1.65
CA ASN A 74 -2.01 -19.56 2.69
C ASN A 74 -3.47 -19.41 3.13
N ILE A 75 -4.07 -20.51 3.59
CA ILE A 75 -5.36 -20.47 4.28
C ILE A 75 -5.10 -20.11 5.74
N ILE A 76 -5.35 -18.85 6.10
CA ILE A 76 -5.21 -18.37 7.46
C ILE A 76 -6.58 -18.36 8.12
N GLN A 77 -6.70 -19.05 9.27
CA GLN A 77 -7.97 -19.06 10.02
C GLN A 77 -8.15 -17.72 10.74
N ASN A 78 -9.30 -17.08 10.49
CA ASN A 78 -9.69 -15.88 11.20
C ASN A 78 -10.11 -16.22 12.64
N ARG A 79 -9.45 -15.58 13.63
CA ARG A 79 -9.82 -15.71 15.05
C ARG A 79 -9.85 -14.30 15.69
N GLY A 80 -11.01 -13.66 15.64
CA GLY A 80 -11.33 -12.57 16.57
C GLY A 80 -11.00 -11.13 16.15
N ARG A 81 -10.74 -10.86 14.88
CA ARG A 81 -10.71 -9.50 14.28
C ARG A 81 -11.58 -9.48 13.03
N ASP A 82 -12.07 -8.31 12.65
CA ASP A 82 -12.72 -8.09 11.35
C ASP A 82 -11.66 -8.09 10.23
N ILE A 83 -11.14 -9.30 9.95
CA ILE A 83 -10.12 -9.55 8.93
C ILE A 83 -10.71 -10.45 7.85
N LYS A 84 -10.57 -10.02 6.62
CA LYS A 84 -10.96 -10.81 5.45
C LYS A 84 -9.75 -11.35 4.72
N TYR A 85 -9.54 -12.65 4.78
CA TYR A 85 -8.48 -13.31 4.03
C TYR A 85 -8.90 -13.61 2.62
N VAL A 86 -8.08 -13.21 1.65
CA VAL A 86 -8.29 -13.41 0.22
C VAL A 86 -7.13 -14.18 -0.36
N ASN A 87 -7.40 -15.35 -0.90
CA ASN A 87 -6.37 -16.23 -1.46
C ASN A 87 -6.53 -16.48 -2.98
N SER A 88 -7.44 -15.78 -3.65
CA SER A 88 -7.69 -15.96 -5.08
C SER A 88 -7.76 -14.60 -5.79
N VAL A 89 -6.60 -14.06 -6.10
CA VAL A 89 -6.42 -12.75 -6.72
C VAL A 89 -5.09 -12.73 -7.48
N SER A 90 -4.94 -11.87 -8.50
CA SER A 90 -3.62 -11.62 -9.10
C SER A 90 -2.72 -10.89 -8.10
N VAL A 91 -1.43 -11.20 -8.15
CA VAL A 91 -0.44 -10.55 -7.27
C VAL A 91 -0.43 -9.04 -7.46
N GLY A 92 -0.53 -8.59 -8.72
CA GLY A 92 -0.59 -7.16 -9.04
C GLY A 92 -1.79 -6.45 -8.45
N THR A 93 -2.95 -7.11 -8.35
CA THR A 93 -4.13 -6.52 -7.67
C THR A 93 -3.90 -6.40 -6.16
N ALA A 94 -3.34 -7.42 -5.52
CA ALA A 94 -3.01 -7.38 -4.10
C ALA A 94 -2.00 -6.27 -3.78
N VAL A 95 -0.93 -6.16 -4.58
CA VAL A 95 0.08 -5.11 -4.44
C VAL A 95 -0.49 -3.72 -4.73
N GLN A 96 -1.32 -3.57 -5.79
CA GLN A 96 -2.00 -2.31 -6.06
C GLN A 96 -2.84 -1.87 -4.86
N ALA A 97 -3.63 -2.76 -4.28
CA ALA A 97 -4.47 -2.45 -3.12
C ALA A 97 -3.62 -1.98 -1.93
N SER A 98 -2.56 -2.74 -1.61
CA SER A 98 -1.64 -2.44 -0.51
C SER A 98 -0.81 -1.17 -0.72
N CYS A 99 -0.60 -0.73 -1.97
CA CYS A 99 0.12 0.49 -2.32
C CYS A 99 -0.80 1.67 -2.62
N SER A 100 -2.12 1.54 -2.43
CA SER A 100 -3.08 2.61 -2.70
C SER A 100 -3.09 3.64 -1.58
N TYR A 101 -1.95 4.36 -1.43
CA TYR A 101 -1.78 5.41 -0.43
C TYR A 101 -2.78 6.55 -0.66
N PRO A 102 -3.61 6.89 0.35
CA PRO A 102 -4.65 7.90 0.21
C PRO A 102 -4.12 9.26 -0.25
N GLY A 103 -4.86 9.88 -1.18
CA GLY A 103 -4.48 11.16 -1.78
C GLY A 103 -3.49 11.06 -2.94
N ILE A 104 -2.62 10.06 -2.98
CA ILE A 104 -1.68 9.83 -4.09
C ILE A 104 -2.26 8.86 -5.11
N PHE A 105 -2.72 7.71 -4.64
CA PHE A 105 -3.35 6.72 -5.51
C PHE A 105 -4.85 6.67 -5.27
N SER A 106 -5.60 6.45 -6.35
CA SER A 106 -7.02 6.13 -6.24
C SER A 106 -7.19 4.80 -5.50
N PRO A 107 -8.22 4.65 -4.65
CA PRO A 107 -8.52 3.38 -4.03
C PRO A 107 -8.62 2.25 -5.06
N CYS A 108 -8.03 1.11 -4.76
CA CYS A 108 -8.11 -0.07 -5.61
C CYS A 108 -9.52 -0.67 -5.53
N ARG A 109 -10.21 -0.77 -6.69
CA ARG A 109 -11.52 -1.41 -6.75
C ARG A 109 -11.35 -2.93 -6.78
N TYR A 110 -11.98 -3.61 -5.82
CA TYR A 110 -11.99 -5.07 -5.72
C TYR A 110 -13.45 -5.56 -5.51
N GLY A 111 -14.11 -5.94 -6.61
CA GLY A 111 -15.57 -6.10 -6.61
C GLY A 111 -16.26 -4.79 -6.23
N ASP A 112 -17.15 -4.85 -5.26
CA ASP A 112 -17.84 -3.67 -4.73
C ASP A 112 -17.06 -2.91 -3.64
N ASN A 113 -15.85 -3.37 -3.32
CA ASN A 113 -15.02 -2.81 -2.26
C ASN A 113 -14.04 -1.77 -2.81
N LEU A 114 -13.68 -0.81 -1.97
CA LEU A 114 -12.66 0.20 -2.20
C LEU A 114 -11.51 -0.02 -1.23
N LEU A 115 -10.39 -0.52 -1.73
CA LEU A 115 -9.24 -0.87 -0.91
C LEU A 115 -8.17 0.22 -0.99
N VAL A 116 -7.58 0.52 0.14
CA VAL A 116 -6.45 1.44 0.30
C VAL A 116 -5.30 0.76 1.02
N ASP A 117 -4.19 1.46 1.12
CA ASP A 117 -2.95 1.00 1.79
C ASP A 117 -3.22 0.37 3.16
N GLY A 118 -2.59 -0.79 3.39
CA GLY A 118 -2.73 -1.53 4.65
C GLY A 118 -2.12 -0.81 5.84
N GLY A 119 -1.15 0.06 5.62
CA GLY A 119 -0.43 0.80 6.66
C GLY A 119 -1.31 1.73 7.51
N ILE A 120 -2.56 1.98 7.09
CA ILE A 120 -3.53 2.75 7.90
C ILE A 120 -4.13 1.94 9.06
N ALA A 121 -4.09 0.61 8.99
CA ALA A 121 -4.64 -0.27 10.03
C ALA A 121 -3.60 -1.26 10.58
N GLU A 122 -2.63 -1.66 9.77
CA GLU A 122 -1.55 -2.57 10.15
C GLU A 122 -0.30 -2.23 9.33
N ASN A 123 0.53 -1.35 9.88
CA ASN A 123 1.74 -0.87 9.19
C ASN A 123 2.88 -1.91 9.25
N LEU A 124 2.94 -2.68 10.33
CA LEU A 124 3.86 -3.81 10.50
C LEU A 124 3.05 -5.10 10.68
N PRO A 125 2.76 -5.86 9.61
CA PRO A 125 1.86 -7.01 9.65
C PRO A 125 2.53 -8.26 10.25
N TRP A 126 3.17 -8.11 11.41
CA TRP A 126 3.88 -9.20 12.08
C TRP A 126 2.95 -10.33 12.56
N ARG A 127 1.74 -9.97 13.00
CA ARG A 127 0.74 -10.97 13.45
C ARG A 127 0.33 -11.87 12.30
N GLU A 128 0.06 -11.26 11.15
CA GLU A 128 -0.36 -12.01 9.95
C GLU A 128 0.81 -12.81 9.39
N THR A 129 2.04 -12.28 9.49
CA THR A 129 3.26 -12.98 9.09
C THR A 129 3.50 -14.23 9.97
N LYS A 130 3.32 -14.14 11.29
CA LYS A 130 3.39 -15.29 12.19
C LYS A 130 2.29 -16.31 11.94
N LYS A 131 1.05 -15.85 11.70
CA LYS A 131 -0.06 -16.75 11.32
C LYS A 131 0.18 -17.46 9.98
N ALA A 132 0.93 -16.84 9.07
CA ALA A 132 1.34 -17.47 7.80
C ALA A 132 2.47 -18.49 7.97
N GLY A 133 3.01 -18.66 9.18
CA GLY A 133 3.99 -19.70 9.52
C GLY A 133 5.42 -19.20 9.79
N ALA A 134 5.64 -17.91 9.97
CA ALA A 134 6.95 -17.40 10.34
C ALA A 134 7.25 -17.65 11.82
N ASP A 135 8.38 -18.28 12.13
CA ASP A 135 8.88 -18.45 13.49
C ASP A 135 9.41 -17.16 14.08
N LYS A 136 10.07 -16.34 13.23
CA LYS A 136 10.63 -15.05 13.59
C LYS A 136 10.29 -13.99 12.55
N VAL A 137 10.12 -12.76 13.00
CA VAL A 137 9.79 -11.60 12.15
C VAL A 137 10.88 -10.55 12.30
N LEU A 138 11.48 -10.18 11.17
CA LEU A 138 12.30 -8.99 11.01
C LEU A 138 11.43 -7.90 10.38
N SER A 139 11.13 -6.84 11.11
CA SER A 139 10.44 -5.67 10.57
C SER A 139 11.45 -4.62 10.10
N ILE A 140 11.21 -4.09 8.90
CA ILE A 140 12.01 -3.03 8.32
C ILE A 140 11.14 -1.79 8.20
N VAL A 141 11.55 -0.69 8.85
CA VAL A 141 10.83 0.58 8.81
C VAL A 141 11.71 1.69 8.22
N PHE A 142 11.10 2.51 7.38
CA PHE A 142 11.75 3.70 6.85
C PHE A 142 11.45 4.90 7.76
N VAL A 143 12.50 5.58 8.19
CA VAL A 143 12.41 6.76 9.06
C VAL A 143 12.84 7.99 8.26
N ASP A 144 11.93 8.96 8.14
CA ASP A 144 12.24 10.25 7.53
C ASP A 144 13.00 11.13 8.53
N LYS A 145 14.23 11.53 8.18
CA LYS A 145 15.08 12.40 9.02
C LYS A 145 14.67 13.86 8.98
N ASP A 146 13.96 14.29 7.95
CA ASP A 146 13.78 15.71 7.68
C ASP A 146 12.39 16.22 8.11
N LYS A 147 12.40 17.38 8.79
CA LYS A 147 11.18 18.14 9.08
C LYS A 147 10.65 18.76 7.78
N LYS A 148 9.61 18.19 7.18
CA LYS A 148 8.90 18.82 6.05
C LYS A 148 8.21 20.09 6.53
N ARG A 149 8.35 21.19 5.76
CA ARG A 149 7.43 22.33 5.86
C ARG A 149 6.09 21.91 5.29
N CYS A 150 5.03 22.34 5.92
CA CYS A 150 3.67 22.11 5.45
C CYS A 150 3.17 23.45 4.87
N ASP A 151 3.35 23.62 3.57
CA ASP A 151 3.08 24.89 2.90
C ASP A 151 1.67 24.93 2.26
N ASN A 152 1.02 23.78 2.17
CA ASN A 152 -0.34 23.66 1.61
C ASN A 152 -1.14 22.55 2.31
N ILE A 153 -2.44 22.48 2.03
CA ILE A 153 -3.35 21.52 2.66
C ILE A 153 -2.94 20.07 2.37
N TYR A 154 -2.38 19.81 1.20
CA TYR A 154 -1.92 18.47 0.84
C TYR A 154 -0.75 18.04 1.74
N ASP A 155 0.24 18.90 1.95
CA ASP A 155 1.37 18.63 2.83
C ASP A 155 0.92 18.39 4.28
N VAL A 156 -0.08 19.15 4.75
CA VAL A 156 -0.66 18.96 6.09
C VAL A 156 -1.31 17.59 6.21
N LEU A 157 -2.14 17.19 5.24
CA LEU A 157 -2.81 15.88 5.24
C LEU A 157 -1.80 14.72 5.13
N ASP A 158 -0.85 14.81 4.19
CA ASP A 158 0.21 13.81 4.00
C ASP A 158 1.04 13.64 5.28
N LYS A 159 1.44 14.74 5.90
CA LYS A 159 2.22 14.70 7.14
C LYS A 159 1.41 14.16 8.32
N SER A 160 0.15 14.56 8.46
CA SER A 160 -0.73 14.05 9.50
C SER A 160 -0.92 12.54 9.37
N PHE A 161 -1.15 12.07 8.15
CA PHE A 161 -1.29 10.66 7.86
C PHE A 161 0.02 9.88 8.12
N SER A 162 1.16 10.43 7.71
CA SER A 162 2.48 9.86 7.98
C SER A 162 2.76 9.73 9.49
N ILE A 163 2.33 10.71 10.30
CA ILE A 163 2.45 10.66 11.76
C ILE A 163 1.58 9.52 12.32
N LEU A 164 0.32 9.40 11.88
CA LEU A 164 -0.58 8.33 12.34
C LEU A 164 -0.01 6.94 12.02
N CYS A 165 0.49 6.73 10.80
CA CYS A 165 1.13 5.47 10.43
C CYS A 165 2.40 5.18 11.23
N SER A 166 3.20 6.21 11.55
CA SER A 166 4.40 6.07 12.36
C SER A 166 4.07 5.70 13.81
N GLU A 167 3.06 6.34 14.39
CA GLU A 167 2.59 6.00 15.75
C GLU A 167 2.02 4.59 15.78
N LEU A 168 1.23 4.20 14.78
CA LEU A 168 0.74 2.82 14.67
C LEU A 168 1.91 1.82 14.65
N ALA A 169 2.93 2.06 13.82
CA ALA A 169 4.12 1.23 13.76
C ALA A 169 4.84 1.15 15.12
N ASN A 170 4.87 2.24 15.90
CA ASN A 170 5.46 2.26 17.24
C ASN A 170 4.72 1.34 18.23
N TYR A 171 3.41 1.17 18.08
CA TYR A 171 2.64 0.20 18.87
C TYR A 171 2.79 -1.24 18.38
N GLU A 172 3.06 -1.42 17.09
CA GLU A 172 3.15 -2.74 16.48
C GLU A 172 4.52 -3.40 16.64
N TRP A 173 5.59 -2.64 16.84
CA TRP A 173 6.95 -3.18 16.87
C TRP A 173 7.21 -4.16 18.02
N ASP A 174 6.50 -4.04 19.14
CA ASP A 174 6.65 -4.95 20.30
C ASP A 174 6.37 -6.43 19.95
N GLY A 175 5.70 -6.67 18.85
CA GLY A 175 5.39 -8.01 18.34
C GLY A 175 6.41 -8.56 17.35
N THR A 176 7.44 -7.80 16.99
CA THR A 176 8.50 -8.24 16.08
C THR A 176 9.69 -8.80 16.87
N ASP A 177 10.38 -9.79 16.30
CA ASP A 177 11.58 -10.34 16.94
C ASP A 177 12.81 -9.44 16.69
N TYR A 178 12.83 -8.75 15.54
CA TYR A 178 13.88 -7.83 15.14
C TYR A 178 13.30 -6.61 14.45
N LEU A 179 13.87 -5.43 14.72
CA LEU A 179 13.48 -4.17 14.08
C LEU A 179 14.70 -3.50 13.43
N LEU A 180 14.65 -3.30 12.13
CA LEU A 180 15.64 -2.54 11.36
C LEU A 180 15.06 -1.19 10.97
N LYS A 181 15.65 -0.09 11.45
CA LYS A 181 15.29 1.28 11.05
C LYS A 181 16.22 1.77 9.96
N LEU A 182 15.69 2.00 8.77
CA LEU A 182 16.41 2.59 7.65
C LEU A 182 16.11 4.09 7.61
N TYR A 183 17.14 4.89 7.78
CA TYR A 183 17.02 6.35 7.74
C TYR A 183 17.22 6.81 6.30
N MET A 184 16.13 7.27 5.70
CA MET A 184 16.15 7.70 4.31
C MET A 184 16.52 9.18 4.19
N PRO A 185 17.39 9.57 3.22
CA PRO A 185 17.51 10.95 2.82
C PRO A 185 16.19 11.44 2.25
N LYS A 186 15.99 12.77 2.27
CA LYS A 186 14.77 13.43 1.83
C LYS A 186 14.45 13.16 0.35
N VAL A 187 13.72 12.09 0.10
CA VAL A 187 13.13 11.84 -1.22
C VAL A 187 11.62 12.02 -1.08
N GLY A 188 11.10 13.15 -1.59
CA GLY A 188 9.65 13.35 -1.59
C GLY A 188 8.95 12.24 -2.39
N LEU A 189 7.77 11.83 -1.97
CA LEU A 189 6.94 10.80 -2.61
C LEU A 189 6.77 10.99 -4.13
N LEU A 190 6.92 12.22 -4.63
CA LEU A 190 6.84 12.59 -6.04
C LEU A 190 8.21 12.97 -6.66
N ALA A 191 9.31 12.74 -5.96
CA ALA A 191 10.63 13.09 -6.45
C ALA A 191 11.04 12.19 -7.63
N LYS A 192 11.50 12.83 -8.72
CA LYS A 192 12.04 12.14 -9.89
C LYS A 192 13.56 12.21 -9.90
N GLY A 193 14.20 11.14 -10.34
CA GLY A 193 15.63 11.17 -10.72
C GLY A 193 16.65 11.08 -9.58
N ARG A 194 16.21 10.79 -8.33
CA ARG A 194 17.11 10.62 -7.18
C ARG A 194 17.30 9.15 -6.79
N GLN A 195 17.13 8.24 -7.74
CA GLN A 195 17.24 6.81 -7.47
C GLN A 195 18.66 6.40 -7.06
N GLU A 196 19.67 7.03 -7.62
CA GLU A 196 21.09 6.73 -7.30
C GLU A 196 21.44 7.11 -5.86
N GLU A 197 20.88 8.21 -5.34
CA GLU A 197 21.09 8.63 -3.95
C GLU A 197 20.50 7.67 -2.89
N LEU A 198 19.67 6.71 -3.30
CA LEU A 198 19.08 5.71 -2.42
C LEU A 198 19.92 4.43 -2.33
N TYR A 199 20.96 4.30 -3.16
CA TYR A 199 21.87 3.15 -3.19
C TYR A 199 23.23 3.43 -2.54
N GLU A 200 23.51 4.68 -2.18
CA GLU A 200 24.69 5.09 -1.39
C GLU A 200 24.38 5.09 0.12
#